data_f5b0d955387d0ce8b7518923e7ab7608
#
_entry.id   f5b0d955387d0ce8b7518923e7ab7608
#
_cell.length_a   1.000
_cell.length_b   1.000
_cell.length_c   1.000
_cell.angle_alpha   90.00
_cell.angle_beta   90.00
_cell.angle_gamma   90.00
#
_symmetry.space_group_name_H-M   'P 1'
#
loop_
_entity.id
_entity.type
_entity.pdbx_description
1 polymer ?
#
loop_
_entity_poly.entity_id
_entity_poly.type
_entity_poly.pdbx_seq_one_letter_code
_entity_poly.pdbx_strand_id
1 'polypeptide(L)'
;MKKRTTAKNNFKFKKLNKDLHWLDAVSETGWVSKSDMDEQEPAKAVCSQMWIYKETKTYITLFGTYSYDKKGNLEFGEVITIPKIWM
;
A
#
# COMPACT_ATOMS: atom_id res chain seq x y z
N MET A 1 27.72 12.05 15.75
CA MET A 1 27.18 11.29 16.11
C MET A 1 25.82 11.39 16.33
N LYS A 2 25.25 12.22 16.75
CA LYS A 2 23.99 12.35 16.97
C LYS A 2 23.18 12.51 15.81
N LYS A 3 23.65 12.94 14.71
CA LYS A 3 22.94 13.10 13.57
C LYS A 3 22.21 11.96 13.10
N ARG A 4 22.75 10.82 13.08
CA ARG A 4 22.12 9.69 12.63
C ARG A 4 20.97 9.42 13.45
N THR A 5 21.12 9.52 14.70
CA THR A 5 20.08 9.22 15.63
C THR A 5 18.93 10.15 15.38
N THR A 6 19.21 11.40 15.03
CA THR A 6 18.16 12.35 14.78
C THR A 6 17.33 11.91 13.58
N ALA A 7 17.98 11.40 12.54
CA ALA A 7 17.26 10.98 11.37
C ALA A 7 16.28 9.88 11.72
N LYS A 8 16.69 8.93 12.57
CA LYS A 8 15.83 7.87 12.93
C LYS A 8 14.70 8.37 13.77
N ASN A 9 14.95 9.33 14.65
CA ASN A 9 13.92 9.84 15.51
C ASN A 9 12.89 10.63 14.74
N ASN A 10 13.18 11.00 13.50
CA ASN A 10 12.22 11.74 12.71
C ASN A 10 11.28 10.86 11.91
N PHE A 11 11.41 9.55 12.02
CA PHE A 11 10.53 8.65 11.31
C PHE A 11 9.20 8.65 12.07
N LYS A 12 8.17 9.23 11.45
CA LYS A 12 6.90 9.42 12.10
C LYS A 12 5.79 8.51 11.69
N PHE A 13 6.05 7.63 10.77
CA PHE A 13 4.97 6.85 10.21
C PHE A 13 4.59 5.67 11.10
N LYS A 14 3.31 5.39 11.21
CA LYS A 14 2.82 4.32 12.04
C LYS A 14 2.60 3.08 11.22
N LYS A 15 2.86 1.93 11.82
CA LYS A 15 2.63 0.68 11.15
C LYS A 15 1.17 0.31 11.29
N LEU A 16 0.65 -0.44 10.32
CA LEU A 16 -0.70 -0.95 10.44
C LEU A 16 -0.76 -1.86 11.66
N ASN A 17 -1.81 -1.74 12.44
CA ASN A 17 -1.97 -2.58 13.61
C ASN A 17 -2.82 -3.82 13.33
N LYS A 18 -3.33 -3.94 12.11
CA LYS A 18 -4.06 -5.12 11.69
C LYS A 18 -4.03 -5.14 10.17
N ASP A 19 -4.33 -6.29 9.59
CA ASP A 19 -4.32 -6.42 8.14
C ASP A 19 -5.45 -5.61 7.54
N LEU A 20 -5.18 -5.04 6.35
CA LEU A 20 -6.21 -4.35 5.59
C LEU A 20 -6.64 -5.26 4.45
N HIS A 21 -7.93 -5.37 4.25
CA HIS A 21 -8.50 -6.20 3.20
C HIS A 21 -9.33 -5.32 2.26
N TRP A 22 -9.25 -5.61 0.96
CA TRP A 22 -10.07 -4.88 -0.01
C TRP A 22 -10.33 -5.76 -1.22
N LEU A 23 -11.27 -5.33 -2.06
CA LEU A 23 -11.55 -6.00 -3.32
C LEU A 23 -10.87 -5.20 -4.42
N ASP A 24 -10.01 -5.88 -5.17
CA ASP A 24 -9.21 -5.24 -6.18
C ASP A 24 -9.71 -5.61 -7.56
N ALA A 25 -9.53 -4.70 -8.51
CA ALA A 25 -9.94 -4.96 -9.87
C ALA A 25 -9.06 -6.04 -10.50
N VAL A 26 -9.65 -6.80 -11.42
CA VAL A 26 -8.89 -7.75 -12.22
C VAL A 26 -9.17 -7.43 -13.68
N SER A 27 -8.22 -7.75 -14.54
CA SER A 27 -8.39 -7.51 -15.97
C SER A 27 -7.83 -8.66 -16.76
N GLU A 28 -8.36 -8.85 -17.95
CA GLU A 28 -7.89 -9.88 -18.86
C GLU A 28 -7.76 -9.28 -20.23
N THR A 29 -6.75 -9.70 -20.99
CA THR A 29 -6.50 -9.12 -22.30
C THR A 29 -6.82 -10.06 -23.45
N GLY A 30 -7.14 -11.30 -23.22
CA GLY A 30 -7.45 -12.26 -24.27
C GLY A 30 -8.93 -12.41 -24.47
N TRP A 31 -9.30 -13.41 -25.28
CA TRP A 31 -10.69 -13.73 -25.48
C TRP A 31 -11.16 -14.60 -24.32
N VAL A 32 -12.35 -14.29 -23.81
CA VAL A 32 -12.89 -14.96 -22.63
C VAL A 32 -14.24 -15.56 -22.99
N SER A 33 -14.50 -16.78 -22.57
CA SER A 33 -15.76 -17.44 -22.86
C SER A 33 -16.89 -16.83 -22.04
N LYS A 34 -18.13 -17.09 -22.46
CA LYS A 34 -19.26 -16.59 -21.73
C LYS A 34 -19.30 -17.12 -20.33
N SER A 35 -19.00 -18.42 -20.15
CA SER A 35 -19.04 -19.02 -18.82
C SER A 35 -17.97 -18.39 -17.92
N ASP A 36 -16.80 -18.05 -18.46
CA ASP A 36 -15.77 -17.41 -17.66
C ASP A 36 -16.18 -15.99 -17.32
N MET A 37 -16.89 -15.32 -18.22
CA MET A 37 -17.36 -13.97 -17.93
C MET A 37 -18.38 -13.99 -16.80
N ASP A 38 -19.25 -15.00 -16.78
CA ASP A 38 -20.26 -15.12 -15.74
C ASP A 38 -19.66 -15.36 -14.37
N GLU A 39 -18.43 -15.86 -14.32
CA GLU A 39 -17.75 -16.14 -13.07
C GLU A 39 -16.73 -15.11 -12.64
N GLN A 40 -16.64 -14.00 -13.36
CA GLN A 40 -15.68 -12.96 -13.01
C GLN A 40 -15.99 -12.35 -11.65
N GLU A 41 -14.97 -12.20 -10.83
CA GLU A 41 -15.10 -11.58 -9.51
C GLU A 41 -13.89 -10.73 -9.23
N PRO A 42 -14.03 -9.70 -8.40
CA PRO A 42 -12.87 -8.92 -7.99
C PRO A 42 -11.93 -9.80 -7.16
N ALA A 43 -10.67 -9.50 -7.19
CA ALA A 43 -9.69 -10.23 -6.41
C ALA A 43 -9.74 -9.77 -4.95
N LYS A 44 -9.60 -10.71 -4.03
CA LYS A 44 -9.53 -10.38 -2.62
C LYS A 44 -8.06 -10.10 -2.34
N ALA A 45 -7.78 -8.93 -1.84
CA ALA A 45 -6.41 -8.51 -1.57
C ALA A 45 -6.24 -8.18 -0.10
N VAL A 46 -5.03 -8.36 0.39
CA VAL A 46 -4.71 -8.05 1.77
C VAL A 46 -3.30 -7.50 1.85
N CYS A 47 -3.08 -6.54 2.71
CA CYS A 47 -1.73 -6.14 3.05
C CYS A 47 -1.57 -6.11 4.55
N SER A 48 -0.38 -6.41 5.01
CA SER A 48 -0.08 -6.45 6.43
C SER A 48 1.30 -5.86 6.68
N GLN A 49 1.49 -5.37 7.88
CA GLN A 49 2.79 -4.89 8.32
C GLN A 49 3.39 -3.77 7.48
N MET A 50 2.55 -2.98 6.85
CA MET A 50 3.01 -1.82 6.10
C MET A 50 2.86 -0.58 6.97
N TRP A 51 3.53 0.50 6.59
CA TRP A 51 3.40 1.77 7.30
C TRP A 51 2.41 2.65 6.60
N ILE A 52 1.69 3.49 7.36
CA ILE A 52 0.71 4.40 6.81
C ILE A 52 1.41 5.71 6.47
N TYR A 53 1.41 6.07 5.21
CA TYR A 53 1.99 7.34 4.79
C TYR A 53 0.97 8.47 5.04
N LYS A 54 -0.26 8.26 4.60
CA LYS A 54 -1.34 9.20 4.86
C LYS A 54 -2.67 8.51 4.66
N GLU A 55 -3.68 9.07 5.27
CA GLU A 55 -5.02 8.54 5.16
C GLU A 55 -5.98 9.72 5.03
N THR A 56 -6.88 9.66 4.06
CA THR A 56 -7.88 10.67 3.85
C THR A 56 -9.26 10.05 4.00
N LYS A 57 -10.30 10.80 3.72
CA LYS A 57 -11.65 10.25 3.80
C LYS A 57 -11.89 9.24 2.70
N THR A 58 -11.16 9.34 1.59
CA THR A 58 -11.44 8.52 0.42
C THR A 58 -10.40 7.46 0.10
N TYR A 59 -9.20 7.55 0.64
CA TYR A 59 -8.18 6.57 0.37
C TYR A 59 -7.12 6.52 1.46
N ILE A 60 -6.30 5.48 1.43
CA ILE A 60 -5.18 5.34 2.34
C ILE A 60 -3.95 4.97 1.51
N THR A 61 -2.81 5.60 1.79
CA THR A 61 -1.54 5.30 1.11
C THR A 61 -0.59 4.65 2.10
N LEU A 62 -0.04 3.50 1.69
CA LEU A 62 0.83 2.71 2.53
C LEU A 62 2.15 2.47 1.81
N PHE A 63 3.19 2.14 2.55
CA PHE A 63 4.46 1.72 1.95
C PHE A 63 5.05 0.56 2.76
N GLY A 64 5.77 -0.31 2.08
CA GLY A 64 6.31 -1.51 2.70
C GLY A 64 7.81 -1.45 2.98
N THR A 65 8.53 -0.56 2.29
CA THR A 65 9.96 -0.40 2.53
C THR A 65 10.33 1.07 2.45
N TYR A 66 11.47 1.42 2.99
CA TYR A 66 11.95 2.79 2.89
C TYR A 66 13.48 2.80 3.00
N SER A 67 14.08 3.87 2.53
CA SER A 67 15.51 4.06 2.67
C SER A 67 15.79 5.55 2.65
N TYR A 68 17.03 5.92 2.87
CA TYR A 68 17.45 7.32 2.85
C TYR A 68 18.42 7.51 1.68
N ASP A 69 18.25 8.60 0.92
CA ASP A 69 19.17 8.87 -0.18
C ASP A 69 20.45 9.47 0.39
N LYS A 70 21.40 9.84 -0.48
CA LYS A 70 22.68 10.32 -0.04
C LYS A 70 22.59 11.62 0.75
N LYS A 71 21.53 12.37 0.58
CA LYS A 71 21.33 13.61 1.28
C LYS A 71 20.53 13.44 2.56
N GLY A 72 20.13 12.21 2.86
CA GLY A 72 19.35 11.96 4.05
C GLY A 72 17.85 12.09 3.86
N ASN A 73 17.40 12.24 2.61
CA ASN A 73 15.95 12.31 2.35
C ASN A 73 15.35 10.93 2.31
N LEU A 74 14.17 10.81 2.85
CA LEU A 74 13.48 9.54 2.92
C LEU A 74 12.89 9.18 1.56
N GLU A 75 13.07 7.93 1.16
CA GLU A 75 12.48 7.41 -0.06
C GLU A 75 11.65 6.20 0.28
N PHE A 76 10.58 5.95 -0.46
CA PHE A 76 9.64 4.90 -0.14
C PHE A 76 9.53 3.87 -1.26
N GLY A 77 9.36 2.61 -0.88
CA GLY A 77 9.17 1.54 -1.83
C GLY A 77 7.93 0.73 -1.48
N GLU A 78 7.48 -0.07 -2.42
CA GLU A 78 6.28 -0.89 -2.26
C GLU A 78 5.11 -0.02 -1.83
N VAL A 79 4.86 1.03 -2.60
CA VAL A 79 3.80 1.98 -2.29
C VAL A 79 2.48 1.52 -2.89
N ILE A 80 1.42 1.59 -2.10
CA ILE A 80 0.09 1.26 -2.61
C ILE A 80 -0.90 2.27 -2.06
N THR A 81 -1.82 2.71 -2.90
CA THR A 81 -2.90 3.60 -2.46
C THR A 81 -4.21 2.88 -2.74
N ILE A 82 -5.03 2.72 -1.72
CA ILE A 82 -6.24 1.93 -1.79
C ILE A 82 -7.46 2.81 -1.58
N PRO A 83 -8.40 2.83 -2.54
CA PRO A 83 -9.64 3.59 -2.35
C PRO A 83 -10.45 2.95 -1.23
N LYS A 84 -10.96 3.74 -0.30
CA LYS A 84 -11.70 3.19 0.82
C LYS A 84 -13.01 2.53 0.41
N ILE A 85 -13.55 2.94 -0.72
CA ILE A 85 -14.78 2.35 -1.19
C ILE A 85 -14.61 0.88 -1.54
N TRP A 86 -13.37 0.42 -1.75
CA TRP A 86 -13.10 -0.98 -2.06
C TRP A 86 -12.92 -1.83 -0.80
N MET A 87 -12.82 -1.20 0.33
CA MET A 87 -12.55 -1.90 1.60
C MET A 87 -13.83 -2.37 2.29
#